data_3368b909135effdf7d9b0318e787ee1c
#
_entry.id   3368b909135effdf7d9b0318e787ee1c
#
_cell.length_a   1.000
_cell.length_b   1.000
_cell.length_c   1.000
_cell.angle_alpha   90.00
_cell.angle_beta   90.00
_cell.angle_gamma   90.00
#
_symmetry.space_group_name_H-M   'P 1'
#
loop_
_entity.id
_entity.type
_entity.pdbx_description
1 polymer ?
#
loop_
_entity_poly.entity_id
_entity_poly.type
_entity_poly.pdbx_seq_one_letter_code
_entity_poly.pdbx_strand_id
1 'polypeptide(L)'
;MPVLESRLNPRAADFQANAQAMRALVADLNAQIAKAQEGGGQAARAKHTARGKLLPRERVQMLLDPGTPFLELSPLAALGLYPDRDGTDSAPCAGLIAGIGRVSGVDCMVVCNDATVKGGTYYPMTVKKHLRAQEVAAQNHLPCIYLVDSGGANLPNQDEVFPDRDHFGRIFFNQATMSAQGIAQIAVVMGNCTAGGAYVPAMSDESIIVRNQGTIFLGGPPLVKAATGEVVSAEDLGGGDVHTRLSGVADHLAENDMHALSIARQAVRNLNARKQVEVSLTPPQPPRLDAQELYGVIPVDTRKPFDVREIIARIVDDSVFDEFKARYGTTLVCGFARVEGMPVGIIANNGILFSESALKGAHFIELCCQRKVPLVFLQNITGFMVGRKYENEGIARNGAKMVTAVATASVPKFTIIIGGSFGAGNYGMCGRAYSPRFLWMWPNARISVMGGDQAAAVLATVRRDGIEARGDRWSVEDEEAFKAPIRRQYEEQGHPYFATARLWDDGVIDPADTRRVLALGLSASLNAPIPDTRFGIFRM
;
A
#
# COMPACT_ATOMS: atom_id res chain seq x y z
N MET A 1 -2.97 -6.13 32.64
CA MET A 1 -3.89 -5.82 31.54
C MET A 1 -4.78 -7.03 31.32
N PRO A 2 -6.06 -6.84 31.04
CA PRO A 2 -6.96 -7.97 30.80
C PRO A 2 -6.61 -8.71 29.52
N VAL A 3 -6.67 -10.05 29.59
CA VAL A 3 -6.56 -10.92 28.41
C VAL A 3 -7.93 -10.99 27.76
N LEU A 4 -8.00 -10.84 26.44
CA LEU A 4 -9.23 -11.04 25.70
C LEU A 4 -9.54 -12.53 25.57
N GLU A 5 -10.71 -12.92 25.99
CA GLU A 5 -11.24 -14.29 25.81
C GLU A 5 -12.17 -14.34 24.60
N SER A 6 -12.02 -15.38 23.78
CA SER A 6 -12.91 -15.59 22.64
C SER A 6 -14.26 -16.12 23.10
N ARG A 7 -15.33 -15.57 22.51
CA ARG A 7 -16.71 -16.06 22.65
C ARG A 7 -17.16 -16.89 21.45
N LEU A 8 -16.29 -17.00 20.44
CA LEU A 8 -16.58 -17.77 19.24
C LEU A 8 -16.34 -19.27 19.48
N ASN A 9 -17.18 -20.08 18.89
CA ASN A 9 -16.98 -21.52 18.83
C ASN A 9 -16.48 -21.90 17.43
N PRO A 10 -15.18 -22.21 17.25
CA PRO A 10 -14.65 -22.59 15.93
C PRO A 10 -15.30 -23.85 15.31
N ARG A 11 -16.04 -24.64 16.10
CA ARG A 11 -16.77 -25.82 15.61
C ARG A 11 -18.23 -25.52 15.21
N ALA A 12 -18.72 -24.31 15.45
CA ALA A 12 -20.07 -23.92 15.07
C ALA A 12 -20.21 -23.87 13.55
N ALA A 13 -21.38 -24.27 13.04
CA ALA A 13 -21.64 -24.38 11.59
C ALA A 13 -21.50 -23.04 10.87
N ASP A 14 -21.94 -21.96 11.48
CA ASP A 14 -21.82 -20.58 10.96
C ASP A 14 -20.36 -20.12 10.90
N PHE A 15 -19.57 -20.39 11.95
CA PHE A 15 -18.14 -20.10 11.96
C PHE A 15 -17.43 -20.86 10.84
N GLN A 16 -17.71 -22.14 10.65
CA GLN A 16 -17.11 -22.96 9.60
C GLN A 16 -17.51 -22.48 8.20
N ALA A 17 -18.76 -22.07 8.01
CA ALA A 17 -19.23 -21.49 6.75
C ALA A 17 -18.50 -20.18 6.42
N ASN A 18 -18.35 -19.28 7.41
CA ASN A 18 -17.59 -18.05 7.26
C ASN A 18 -16.11 -18.33 6.92
N ALA A 19 -15.49 -19.26 7.64
CA ALA A 19 -14.09 -19.64 7.42
C ALA A 19 -13.88 -20.26 6.03
N GLN A 20 -14.81 -21.07 5.54
CA GLN A 20 -14.74 -21.65 4.20
C GLN A 20 -14.83 -20.56 3.13
N ALA A 21 -15.75 -19.61 3.27
CA ALA A 21 -15.91 -18.51 2.33
C ALA A 21 -14.65 -17.61 2.29
N MET A 22 -14.08 -17.28 3.46
CA MET A 22 -12.85 -16.48 3.52
C MET A 22 -11.65 -17.22 2.92
N ARG A 23 -11.51 -18.54 3.18
CA ARG A 23 -10.45 -19.35 2.55
C ARG A 23 -10.56 -19.37 1.03
N ALA A 24 -11.76 -19.36 0.48
CA ALA A 24 -11.96 -19.29 -0.97
C ALA A 24 -11.46 -17.94 -1.53
N LEU A 25 -11.76 -16.83 -0.84
CA LEU A 25 -11.24 -15.50 -1.21
C LEU A 25 -9.71 -15.42 -1.10
N VAL A 26 -9.12 -16.01 -0.07
CA VAL A 26 -7.66 -16.07 0.11
C VAL A 26 -7.00 -16.94 -0.95
N ALA A 27 -7.61 -18.06 -1.32
CA ALA A 27 -7.11 -18.91 -2.38
C ALA A 27 -7.10 -18.19 -3.75
N ASP A 28 -8.18 -17.45 -4.05
CA ASP A 28 -8.24 -16.62 -5.25
C ASP A 28 -7.18 -15.50 -5.21
N LEU A 29 -7.05 -14.79 -4.08
CA LEU A 29 -6.02 -13.77 -3.90
C LEU A 29 -4.61 -14.32 -4.19
N ASN A 30 -4.27 -15.46 -3.63
CA ASN A 30 -2.97 -16.11 -3.84
C ASN A 30 -2.76 -16.50 -5.32
N ALA A 31 -3.81 -16.96 -6.00
CA ALA A 31 -3.75 -17.27 -7.43
C ALA A 31 -3.50 -16.00 -8.28
N GLN A 32 -4.17 -14.89 -7.97
CA GLN A 32 -3.95 -13.60 -8.66
C GLN A 32 -2.54 -13.07 -8.42
N ILE A 33 -2.04 -13.15 -7.20
CA ILE A 33 -0.67 -12.73 -6.86
C ILE A 33 0.34 -13.61 -7.60
N ALA A 34 0.18 -14.93 -7.59
CA ALA A 34 1.06 -15.85 -8.30
C ALA A 34 1.11 -15.55 -9.80
N LYS A 35 -0.06 -15.29 -10.42
CA LYS A 35 -0.15 -14.87 -11.82
C LYS A 35 0.58 -13.55 -12.08
N ALA A 36 0.38 -12.53 -11.24
CA ALA A 36 1.07 -11.25 -11.38
C ALA A 36 2.59 -11.38 -11.23
N GLN A 37 3.05 -12.32 -10.41
CA GLN A 37 4.47 -12.60 -10.19
C GLN A 37 5.17 -13.28 -11.38
N GLU A 38 4.45 -13.80 -12.35
CA GLU A 38 5.02 -14.30 -13.61
C GLU A 38 5.57 -13.17 -14.51
N GLY A 39 5.23 -11.92 -14.21
CA GLY A 39 5.68 -10.76 -14.97
C GLY A 39 5.23 -10.83 -16.42
N GLY A 40 6.16 -10.65 -17.37
CA GLY A 40 5.88 -10.69 -18.81
C GLY A 40 5.63 -12.08 -19.39
N GLY A 41 5.51 -13.12 -18.55
CA GLY A 41 5.26 -14.49 -18.93
C GLY A 41 6.49 -15.24 -19.45
N GLN A 42 6.31 -16.53 -19.76
CA GLN A 42 7.41 -17.45 -20.02
C GLN A 42 8.35 -17.01 -21.16
N ALA A 43 7.80 -16.54 -22.29
CA ALA A 43 8.61 -16.14 -23.44
C ALA A 43 9.49 -14.91 -23.14
N ALA A 44 8.94 -13.89 -22.46
CA ALA A 44 9.69 -12.71 -22.06
C ALA A 44 10.77 -13.04 -21.03
N ARG A 45 10.47 -13.90 -20.05
CA ARG A 45 11.43 -14.39 -19.05
C ARG A 45 12.57 -15.16 -19.72
N ALA A 46 12.29 -16.07 -20.64
CA ALA A 46 13.30 -16.83 -21.39
C ALA A 46 14.21 -15.89 -22.20
N LYS A 47 13.66 -14.88 -22.87
CA LYS A 47 14.42 -13.86 -23.59
C LYS A 47 15.30 -13.02 -22.66
N HIS A 48 14.83 -12.74 -21.45
CA HIS A 48 15.56 -11.97 -20.43
C HIS A 48 16.77 -12.75 -19.91
N THR A 49 16.56 -14.00 -19.50
CA THR A 49 17.62 -14.86 -18.96
C THR A 49 18.64 -15.29 -20.02
N ALA A 50 18.24 -15.43 -21.29
CA ALA A 50 19.16 -15.71 -22.40
C ALA A 50 20.22 -14.61 -22.61
N ARG A 51 20.01 -13.42 -22.03
CA ARG A 51 20.98 -12.31 -22.03
C ARG A 51 21.94 -12.35 -20.84
N GLY A 52 21.92 -13.41 -20.04
CA GLY A 52 22.73 -13.53 -18.83
C GLY A 52 22.22 -12.74 -17.62
N LYS A 53 20.98 -12.25 -17.66
CA LYS A 53 20.37 -11.46 -16.58
C LYS A 53 19.61 -12.34 -15.60
N LEU A 54 19.64 -12.00 -14.32
CA LEU A 54 18.73 -12.55 -13.33
C LEU A 54 17.32 -12.02 -13.56
N LEU A 55 16.29 -12.83 -13.27
CA LEU A 55 14.92 -12.35 -13.27
C LEU A 55 14.74 -11.26 -12.19
N PRO A 56 13.81 -10.30 -12.38
CA PRO A 56 13.65 -9.18 -11.44
C PRO A 56 13.40 -9.62 -10.00
N ARG A 57 12.59 -10.65 -9.78
CA ARG A 57 12.35 -11.20 -8.44
C ARG A 57 13.57 -11.92 -7.86
N GLU A 58 14.39 -12.54 -8.68
CA GLU A 58 15.68 -13.12 -8.27
C GLU A 58 16.66 -12.02 -7.87
N ARG A 59 16.70 -10.90 -8.60
CA ARG A 59 17.50 -9.71 -8.23
C ARG A 59 17.12 -9.21 -6.83
N VAL A 60 15.82 -9.06 -6.56
CA VAL A 60 15.33 -8.65 -5.23
C VAL A 60 15.74 -9.68 -4.18
N GLN A 61 15.47 -10.96 -4.41
CA GLN A 61 15.79 -12.03 -3.46
C GLN A 61 17.29 -12.11 -3.12
N MET A 62 18.16 -11.95 -4.13
CA MET A 62 19.62 -11.98 -3.95
C MET A 62 20.17 -10.71 -3.26
N LEU A 63 19.46 -9.58 -3.37
CA LEU A 63 19.82 -8.35 -2.68
C LEU A 63 19.54 -8.44 -1.18
N LEU A 64 18.45 -9.09 -0.78
CA LEU A 64 18.02 -9.17 0.61
C LEU A 64 18.91 -10.07 1.46
N ASP A 65 18.88 -9.84 2.76
CA ASP A 65 19.54 -10.73 3.72
C ASP A 65 18.82 -12.09 3.76
N PRO A 66 19.57 -13.21 3.73
CA PRO A 66 18.98 -14.53 3.72
C PRO A 66 18.02 -14.77 4.89
N GLY A 67 16.84 -15.33 4.59
CA GLY A 67 15.83 -15.65 5.60
C GLY A 67 15.06 -14.45 6.16
N THR A 68 15.30 -13.23 5.65
CA THR A 68 14.51 -12.07 6.06
C THR A 68 13.28 -11.87 5.18
N PRO A 69 12.17 -11.38 5.75
CA PRO A 69 10.96 -11.15 4.99
C PRO A 69 11.09 -9.95 4.04
N PHE A 70 10.31 -9.98 2.95
CA PHE A 70 10.09 -8.85 2.06
C PHE A 70 8.64 -8.39 2.16
N LEU A 71 8.41 -7.17 2.59
CA LEU A 71 7.08 -6.55 2.61
C LEU A 71 6.82 -5.90 1.24
N GLU A 72 6.32 -6.70 0.30
CA GLU A 72 6.00 -6.22 -1.04
C GLU A 72 4.79 -5.28 -1.03
N LEU A 73 4.90 -4.14 -1.71
CA LEU A 73 3.85 -3.15 -1.86
C LEU A 73 3.04 -3.44 -3.13
N SER A 74 1.72 -3.46 -2.99
CA SER A 74 0.75 -3.50 -4.08
C SER A 74 1.12 -4.51 -5.19
N PRO A 75 1.23 -5.82 -4.89
CA PRO A 75 1.60 -6.83 -5.89
C PRO A 75 0.57 -6.95 -7.04
N LEU A 76 -0.68 -6.50 -6.82
CA LEU A 76 -1.75 -6.48 -7.82
C LEU A 76 -1.98 -5.08 -8.43
N ALA A 77 -1.02 -4.16 -8.32
CA ALA A 77 -1.11 -2.86 -8.98
C ALA A 77 -1.28 -3.03 -10.49
N ALA A 78 -2.13 -2.22 -11.08
CA ALA A 78 -2.53 -2.22 -12.50
C ALA A 78 -3.31 -3.46 -12.99
N LEU A 79 -3.73 -4.36 -12.10
CA LEU A 79 -4.48 -5.57 -12.47
C LEU A 79 -5.66 -5.22 -13.40
N GLY A 80 -5.61 -5.72 -14.65
CA GLY A 80 -6.66 -5.54 -15.65
C GLY A 80 -6.86 -4.10 -16.17
N LEU A 81 -5.96 -3.15 -15.85
CA LEU A 81 -6.09 -1.76 -16.33
C LEU A 81 -5.56 -1.53 -17.74
N TYR A 82 -4.61 -2.32 -18.18
CA TYR A 82 -3.96 -2.17 -19.47
C TYR A 82 -4.02 -3.48 -20.26
N PRO A 83 -5.22 -3.90 -20.73
CA PRO A 83 -5.33 -5.15 -21.49
C PRO A 83 -4.65 -5.02 -22.86
N ASP A 84 -3.91 -6.05 -23.25
CA ASP A 84 -3.44 -6.23 -24.63
C ASP A 84 -4.63 -6.58 -25.56
N ARG A 85 -4.37 -6.66 -26.86
CA ARG A 85 -5.41 -6.96 -27.87
C ARG A 85 -6.09 -8.32 -27.68
N ASP A 86 -5.40 -9.25 -27.05
CA ASP A 86 -5.92 -10.58 -26.70
C ASP A 86 -6.59 -10.62 -25.31
N GLY A 87 -6.68 -9.47 -24.60
CA GLY A 87 -7.26 -9.35 -23.28
C GLY A 87 -6.33 -9.75 -22.13
N THR A 88 -5.06 -10.09 -22.41
CA THR A 88 -4.07 -10.33 -21.35
C THR A 88 -3.65 -9.03 -20.69
N ASP A 89 -3.26 -9.10 -19.40
CA ASP A 89 -2.78 -7.94 -18.67
C ASP A 89 -1.39 -7.52 -19.15
N SER A 90 -1.28 -6.31 -19.70
CA SER A 90 -0.03 -5.78 -20.23
C SER A 90 0.98 -5.35 -19.18
N ALA A 91 0.54 -5.05 -17.95
CA ALA A 91 1.39 -4.46 -16.94
C ALA A 91 1.16 -5.10 -15.55
N PRO A 92 1.33 -6.44 -15.42
CA PRO A 92 1.21 -7.09 -14.13
C PRO A 92 2.15 -6.46 -13.11
N CYS A 93 1.68 -6.32 -11.86
CA CYS A 93 2.42 -5.65 -10.79
C CYS A 93 2.84 -4.20 -11.13
N ALA A 94 2.14 -3.56 -12.10
CA ALA A 94 2.52 -2.28 -12.73
C ALA A 94 3.93 -2.29 -13.34
N GLY A 95 4.48 -3.43 -13.73
CA GLY A 95 5.85 -3.56 -14.26
C GLY A 95 6.95 -3.18 -13.24
N LEU A 96 6.64 -3.15 -11.95
CA LEU A 96 7.53 -2.67 -10.91
C LEU A 96 7.37 -3.48 -9.62
N ILE A 97 8.43 -4.10 -9.14
CA ILE A 97 8.48 -4.74 -7.83
C ILE A 97 8.98 -3.69 -6.83
N ALA A 98 8.18 -3.37 -5.83
CA ALA A 98 8.55 -2.43 -4.78
C ALA A 98 8.21 -3.00 -3.41
N GLY A 99 9.05 -2.74 -2.40
CA GLY A 99 8.81 -3.22 -1.05
C GLY A 99 9.95 -2.93 -0.09
N ILE A 100 9.72 -3.27 1.17
CA ILE A 100 10.71 -3.12 2.22
C ILE A 100 11.35 -4.46 2.51
N GLY A 101 12.67 -4.49 2.51
CA GLY A 101 13.45 -5.66 2.89
C GLY A 101 14.74 -5.28 3.58
N ARG A 102 15.36 -6.25 4.24
CA ARG A 102 16.62 -6.03 4.94
C ARG A 102 17.80 -6.29 4.02
N VAL A 103 18.69 -5.32 3.91
CA VAL A 103 19.92 -5.40 3.13
C VAL A 103 21.10 -5.06 4.04
N SER A 104 22.03 -5.98 4.23
CA SER A 104 23.19 -5.81 5.13
C SER A 104 22.80 -5.30 6.53
N GLY A 105 21.68 -5.81 7.07
CA GLY A 105 21.17 -5.44 8.40
C GLY A 105 20.30 -4.16 8.44
N VAL A 106 20.18 -3.43 7.34
CA VAL A 106 19.41 -2.18 7.24
C VAL A 106 18.09 -2.40 6.52
N ASP A 107 16.99 -1.88 7.04
CA ASP A 107 15.72 -1.88 6.34
C ASP A 107 15.77 -0.87 5.20
N CYS A 108 15.58 -1.33 3.97
CA CYS A 108 15.65 -0.54 2.75
C CYS A 108 14.36 -0.61 1.94
N MET A 109 14.01 0.46 1.26
CA MET A 109 13.03 0.44 0.19
C MET A 109 13.72 -0.06 -1.09
N VAL A 110 13.26 -1.16 -1.63
CA VAL A 110 13.73 -1.71 -2.91
C VAL A 110 12.71 -1.39 -3.99
N VAL A 111 13.18 -0.85 -5.11
CA VAL A 111 12.36 -0.53 -6.29
C VAL A 111 13.05 -1.18 -7.49
N CYS A 112 12.44 -2.23 -8.05
CA CYS A 112 13.02 -3.02 -9.14
C CYS A 112 12.11 -2.98 -10.36
N ASN A 113 12.63 -2.50 -11.49
CA ASN A 113 11.91 -2.58 -12.76
C ASN A 113 11.80 -4.03 -13.23
N ASP A 114 10.62 -4.42 -13.69
CA ASP A 114 10.43 -5.69 -14.37
C ASP A 114 10.56 -5.52 -15.89
N ALA A 115 11.77 -5.71 -16.40
CA ALA A 115 12.04 -5.60 -17.83
C ALA A 115 11.39 -6.72 -18.67
N THR A 116 10.87 -7.79 -18.05
CA THR A 116 10.06 -8.79 -18.75
C THR A 116 8.68 -8.25 -19.11
N VAL A 117 8.19 -7.23 -18.38
CA VAL A 117 6.93 -6.53 -18.61
C VAL A 117 7.20 -5.34 -19.53
N LYS A 118 6.88 -5.48 -20.81
CA LYS A 118 7.02 -4.40 -21.83
C LYS A 118 8.38 -3.66 -21.80
N GLY A 119 9.47 -4.38 -21.50
CA GLY A 119 10.81 -3.81 -21.43
C GLY A 119 11.05 -2.86 -20.26
N GLY A 120 10.29 -2.98 -19.18
CA GLY A 120 10.37 -2.08 -18.02
C GLY A 120 9.82 -0.68 -18.28
N THR A 121 8.92 -0.53 -19.25
CA THR A 121 8.30 0.74 -19.61
C THR A 121 7.34 1.22 -18.51
N TYR A 122 7.38 2.52 -18.21
CA TYR A 122 6.52 3.14 -17.20
C TYR A 122 5.15 3.49 -17.75
N TYR A 123 4.12 2.79 -17.29
CA TYR A 123 2.71 3.12 -17.42
C TYR A 123 2.29 4.13 -16.33
N PRO A 124 1.09 4.74 -16.40
CA PRO A 124 0.61 5.63 -15.32
C PRO A 124 0.64 4.98 -13.94
N MET A 125 0.22 3.71 -13.83
CA MET A 125 0.27 2.99 -12.55
C MET A 125 1.69 2.62 -12.12
N THR A 126 2.64 2.47 -13.04
CA THR A 126 4.07 2.27 -12.71
C THR A 126 4.63 3.50 -12.01
N VAL A 127 4.34 4.69 -12.56
CA VAL A 127 4.73 5.97 -11.95
C VAL A 127 4.10 6.11 -10.56
N LYS A 128 2.79 5.89 -10.45
CA LYS A 128 2.08 5.98 -9.17
C LYS A 128 2.64 5.03 -8.12
N LYS A 129 3.00 3.80 -8.51
CA LYS A 129 3.60 2.81 -7.61
C LYS A 129 5.02 3.22 -7.18
N HIS A 130 5.83 3.74 -8.09
CA HIS A 130 7.16 4.26 -7.76
C HIS A 130 7.07 5.43 -6.77
N LEU A 131 6.19 6.39 -7.03
CA LEU A 131 5.94 7.53 -6.14
C LEU A 131 5.48 7.06 -4.76
N ARG A 132 4.60 6.04 -4.69
CA ARG A 132 4.18 5.47 -3.41
C ARG A 132 5.33 4.80 -2.66
N ALA A 133 6.21 4.08 -3.35
CA ALA A 133 7.40 3.50 -2.73
C ALA A 133 8.31 4.60 -2.14
N GLN A 134 8.55 5.68 -2.88
CA GLN A 134 9.32 6.83 -2.39
C GLN A 134 8.63 7.54 -1.21
N GLU A 135 7.31 7.69 -1.23
CA GLU A 135 6.54 8.24 -0.11
C GLU A 135 6.72 7.39 1.16
N VAL A 136 6.61 6.06 1.03
CA VAL A 136 6.84 5.14 2.15
C VAL A 136 8.29 5.24 2.64
N ALA A 137 9.26 5.32 1.74
CA ALA A 137 10.67 5.48 2.09
C ALA A 137 10.93 6.80 2.85
N ALA A 138 10.40 7.91 2.34
CA ALA A 138 10.54 9.22 2.96
C ALA A 138 9.91 9.26 4.37
N GLN A 139 8.69 8.76 4.50
CA GLN A 139 7.98 8.74 5.79
C GLN A 139 8.65 7.87 6.85
N ASN A 140 9.37 6.83 6.45
CA ASN A 140 10.01 5.87 7.34
C ASN A 140 11.55 5.98 7.35
N HIS A 141 12.13 6.99 6.69
CA HIS A 141 13.58 7.21 6.55
C HIS A 141 14.33 5.95 6.07
N LEU A 142 13.80 5.29 5.04
CA LEU A 142 14.40 4.08 4.48
C LEU A 142 15.33 4.43 3.32
N PRO A 143 16.60 4.01 3.32
CA PRO A 143 17.44 4.07 2.13
C PRO A 143 16.75 3.42 0.93
N CYS A 144 16.83 4.04 -0.24
CA CYS A 144 16.23 3.53 -1.47
C CYS A 144 17.28 2.82 -2.33
N ILE A 145 16.95 1.63 -2.82
CA ILE A 145 17.76 0.87 -3.76
C ILE A 145 16.94 0.68 -5.04
N TYR A 146 17.39 1.30 -6.13
CA TYR A 146 16.74 1.22 -7.44
C TYR A 146 17.49 0.20 -8.32
N LEU A 147 16.86 -0.95 -8.62
CA LEU A 147 17.36 -1.94 -9.58
C LEU A 147 16.80 -1.58 -10.95
N VAL A 148 17.59 -0.83 -11.73
CA VAL A 148 17.11 -0.16 -12.95
C VAL A 148 17.30 -1.03 -14.18
N ASP A 149 16.20 -1.30 -14.87
CA ASP A 149 16.18 -1.96 -16.19
C ASP A 149 14.90 -1.50 -16.92
N SER A 150 14.93 -0.26 -17.44
CA SER A 150 13.73 0.45 -17.91
C SER A 150 13.88 1.01 -19.31
N GLY A 151 12.85 0.82 -20.13
CA GLY A 151 12.70 1.44 -21.44
C GLY A 151 12.23 2.91 -21.42
N GLY A 152 12.00 3.49 -20.23
CA GLY A 152 11.50 4.86 -20.09
C GLY A 152 9.96 4.95 -20.06
N ALA A 153 9.40 6.11 -20.41
CA ALA A 153 7.97 6.36 -20.36
C ALA A 153 7.21 5.61 -21.47
N ASN A 154 5.99 5.16 -21.15
CA ASN A 154 5.06 4.61 -22.16
C ASN A 154 4.54 5.75 -23.05
N LEU A 155 5.03 5.82 -24.28
CA LEU A 155 4.71 6.92 -25.22
C LEU A 155 3.22 7.03 -25.59
N PRO A 156 2.46 5.92 -25.75
CA PRO A 156 1.02 6.02 -26.00
C PRO A 156 0.23 6.69 -24.87
N ASN A 157 0.71 6.61 -23.62
CA ASN A 157 0.07 7.21 -22.43
C ASN A 157 0.91 8.39 -21.88
N GLN A 158 1.62 9.12 -22.73
CA GLN A 158 2.56 10.17 -22.29
C GLN A 158 1.88 11.30 -21.51
N ASP A 159 0.64 11.61 -21.82
CA ASP A 159 -0.20 12.61 -21.17
C ASP A 159 -0.52 12.24 -19.70
N GLU A 160 -0.61 10.95 -19.37
CA GLU A 160 -0.82 10.46 -18.01
C GLU A 160 0.48 10.04 -17.28
N VAL A 161 1.64 10.21 -17.93
CA VAL A 161 2.95 9.80 -17.39
C VAL A 161 3.87 11.00 -17.15
N PHE A 162 3.81 12.06 -18.00
CA PHE A 162 4.85 13.08 -18.05
C PHE A 162 4.48 14.44 -17.45
N PRO A 163 3.33 15.11 -17.84
CA PRO A 163 3.22 16.57 -17.67
C PRO A 163 2.78 17.05 -16.29
N ASP A 164 2.15 16.21 -15.46
CA ASP A 164 1.55 16.64 -14.21
C ASP A 164 2.51 16.54 -13.02
N ARG A 165 2.11 17.15 -11.91
CA ARG A 165 2.87 17.23 -10.65
C ARG A 165 3.28 15.85 -10.12
N ASP A 166 2.37 14.89 -10.12
CA ASP A 166 2.58 13.54 -9.56
C ASP A 166 2.84 12.52 -10.69
N HIS A 167 3.52 12.96 -11.75
CA HIS A 167 4.00 12.15 -12.86
C HIS A 167 5.50 11.85 -12.75
N PHE A 168 6.10 11.44 -13.85
CA PHE A 168 7.46 10.91 -13.91
C PHE A 168 8.52 11.87 -13.32
N GLY A 169 8.38 13.18 -13.56
CA GLY A 169 9.30 14.19 -13.00
C GLY A 169 9.29 14.25 -11.47
N ARG A 170 8.19 13.85 -10.83
CA ARG A 170 8.11 13.81 -9.37
C ARG A 170 9.04 12.74 -8.76
N ILE A 171 9.34 11.67 -9.48
CA ILE A 171 10.29 10.65 -9.03
C ILE A 171 11.66 11.29 -8.74
N PHE A 172 12.15 12.14 -9.64
CA PHE A 172 13.45 12.81 -9.52
C PHE A 172 13.44 13.88 -8.44
N PHE A 173 12.35 14.65 -8.36
CA PHE A 173 12.17 15.61 -7.26
C PHE A 173 12.22 14.93 -5.89
N ASN A 174 11.50 13.81 -5.73
CA ASN A 174 11.52 13.05 -4.49
C ASN A 174 12.90 12.49 -4.19
N GLN A 175 13.59 11.95 -5.18
CA GLN A 175 14.94 11.40 -5.03
C GLN A 175 15.91 12.46 -4.51
N ALA A 176 15.94 13.64 -5.13
CA ALA A 176 16.80 14.75 -4.71
C ALA A 176 16.45 15.26 -3.30
N THR A 177 15.17 15.40 -3.00
CA THR A 177 14.72 15.91 -1.68
C THR A 177 14.93 14.90 -0.56
N MET A 178 14.80 13.60 -0.83
CA MET A 178 15.13 12.54 0.13
C MET A 178 16.63 12.49 0.41
N SER A 179 17.49 12.56 -0.61
CA SER A 179 18.93 12.66 -0.44
C SER A 179 19.31 13.86 0.43
N ALA A 180 18.71 15.03 0.17
CA ALA A 180 18.92 16.23 1.00
C ALA A 180 18.47 16.07 2.46
N GLN A 181 17.59 15.12 2.75
CA GLN A 181 17.15 14.75 4.11
C GLN A 181 17.99 13.63 4.73
N GLY A 182 19.06 13.21 4.07
CA GLY A 182 19.93 12.11 4.53
C GLY A 182 19.34 10.71 4.31
N ILE A 183 18.32 10.58 3.46
CA ILE A 183 17.77 9.27 3.05
C ILE A 183 18.52 8.84 1.80
N ALA A 184 19.45 7.91 1.96
CA ALA A 184 20.36 7.49 0.90
C ALA A 184 19.64 6.92 -0.33
N GLN A 185 20.16 7.25 -1.51
CA GLN A 185 19.66 6.85 -2.81
C GLN A 185 20.75 6.07 -3.55
N ILE A 186 20.52 4.78 -3.80
CA ILE A 186 21.48 3.87 -4.45
C ILE A 186 20.86 3.33 -5.72
N ALA A 187 21.49 3.53 -6.87
CA ALA A 187 21.04 2.97 -8.13
C ALA A 187 21.94 1.83 -8.61
N VAL A 188 21.35 0.77 -9.14
CA VAL A 188 22.02 -0.36 -9.77
C VAL A 188 21.48 -0.52 -11.18
N VAL A 189 22.25 -0.12 -12.17
CA VAL A 189 21.85 -0.15 -13.58
C VAL A 189 22.18 -1.53 -14.17
N MET A 190 21.15 -2.35 -14.28
CA MET A 190 21.24 -3.75 -14.69
C MET A 190 20.65 -4.00 -16.09
N GLY A 191 20.42 -2.92 -16.82
CA GLY A 191 19.87 -2.94 -18.16
C GLY A 191 19.72 -1.54 -18.73
N ASN A 192 18.75 -1.36 -19.60
CA ASN A 192 18.51 -0.07 -20.22
C ASN A 192 18.10 0.99 -19.20
N CYS A 193 18.63 2.19 -19.39
CA CYS A 193 18.23 3.36 -18.62
C CYS A 193 18.23 4.57 -19.57
N THR A 194 17.09 4.82 -20.21
CA THR A 194 16.98 5.71 -21.37
C THR A 194 16.09 6.93 -21.06
N ALA A 195 16.38 8.04 -21.69
CA ALA A 195 15.66 9.30 -21.62
C ALA A 195 15.52 9.81 -20.18
N GLY A 196 14.32 10.17 -19.73
CA GLY A 196 14.09 10.62 -18.35
C GLY A 196 14.54 9.62 -17.29
N GLY A 197 14.48 8.31 -17.59
CA GLY A 197 14.95 7.26 -16.68
C GLY A 197 16.44 7.37 -16.33
N ALA A 198 17.26 7.97 -17.20
CA ALA A 198 18.69 8.20 -16.96
C ALA A 198 18.98 9.07 -15.73
N TYR A 199 18.01 9.86 -15.29
CA TYR A 199 18.15 10.66 -14.08
C TYR A 199 18.09 9.83 -12.78
N VAL A 200 17.50 8.64 -12.79
CA VAL A 200 17.47 7.78 -11.59
C VAL A 200 18.90 7.46 -11.12
N PRO A 201 19.80 6.88 -11.94
CA PRO A 201 21.18 6.68 -11.53
C PRO A 201 21.99 8.00 -11.43
N ALA A 202 21.76 8.95 -12.32
CA ALA A 202 22.54 10.20 -12.33
C ALA A 202 22.27 11.11 -11.12
N MET A 203 21.15 10.94 -10.42
CA MET A 203 20.78 11.69 -9.22
C MET A 203 20.84 10.84 -7.95
N SER A 204 21.28 9.59 -8.02
CA SER A 204 21.53 8.76 -6.85
C SER A 204 22.82 9.19 -6.14
N ASP A 205 22.91 8.94 -4.83
CA ASP A 205 24.11 9.23 -4.04
C ASP A 205 25.27 8.30 -4.41
N GLU A 206 24.94 7.05 -4.77
CA GLU A 206 25.87 6.07 -5.35
C GLU A 206 25.20 5.35 -6.52
N SER A 207 25.96 5.13 -7.60
CA SER A 207 25.49 4.49 -8.83
C SER A 207 26.43 3.35 -9.25
N ILE A 208 25.82 2.18 -9.51
CA ILE A 208 26.49 0.95 -9.93
C ILE A 208 25.97 0.59 -11.32
N ILE A 209 26.86 0.22 -12.25
CA ILE A 209 26.48 -0.19 -13.60
C ILE A 209 27.07 -1.54 -13.95
N VAL A 210 26.28 -2.41 -14.59
CA VAL A 210 26.73 -3.73 -15.05
C VAL A 210 27.34 -3.61 -16.45
N ARG A 211 28.58 -4.08 -16.60
CA ARG A 211 29.34 -4.11 -17.87
C ARG A 211 28.56 -4.84 -18.97
N ASN A 212 28.53 -4.30 -20.17
CA ASN A 212 27.90 -4.89 -21.37
C ASN A 212 26.38 -5.19 -21.21
N GLN A 213 25.75 -4.70 -20.14
CA GLN A 213 24.32 -4.84 -19.89
C GLN A 213 23.65 -3.51 -19.55
N GLY A 214 24.22 -2.78 -18.61
CA GLY A 214 23.76 -1.48 -18.18
C GLY A 214 24.11 -0.39 -19.18
N THR A 215 23.14 0.46 -19.52
CA THR A 215 23.37 1.64 -20.34
C THR A 215 22.64 2.85 -19.78
N ILE A 216 23.26 4.01 -19.76
CA ILE A 216 22.67 5.28 -19.32
C ILE A 216 22.87 6.31 -20.42
N PHE A 217 21.77 6.81 -20.99
CA PHE A 217 21.84 7.91 -21.95
C PHE A 217 20.50 8.65 -22.08
N LEU A 218 20.55 9.96 -22.30
CA LEU A 218 19.36 10.77 -22.54
C LEU A 218 18.76 10.49 -23.91
N GLY A 219 19.61 10.26 -24.91
CA GLY A 219 19.19 9.85 -26.25
C GLY A 219 19.93 8.59 -26.70
N GLY A 220 19.23 7.51 -26.98
CA GLY A 220 19.83 6.26 -27.43
C GLY A 220 20.41 6.34 -28.86
N PRO A 221 21.16 5.32 -29.30
CA PRO A 221 21.84 5.30 -30.60
C PRO A 221 20.95 5.69 -31.81
N PRO A 222 19.66 5.26 -31.89
CA PRO A 222 18.77 5.69 -32.98
C PRO A 222 18.51 7.20 -32.99
N LEU A 223 18.37 7.83 -31.81
CA LEU A 223 18.14 9.27 -31.71
C LEU A 223 19.42 10.04 -32.05
N VAL A 224 20.59 9.59 -31.59
CA VAL A 224 21.89 10.18 -31.95
C VAL A 224 22.10 10.14 -33.46
N LYS A 225 21.85 8.99 -34.08
CA LYS A 225 21.94 8.86 -35.55
C LYS A 225 21.00 9.81 -36.29
N ALA A 226 19.77 9.94 -35.82
CA ALA A 226 18.78 10.82 -36.45
C ALA A 226 19.14 12.31 -36.27
N ALA A 227 19.71 12.70 -35.13
CA ALA A 227 20.02 14.10 -34.80
C ALA A 227 21.36 14.56 -35.38
N THR A 228 22.39 13.71 -35.40
CA THR A 228 23.78 14.09 -35.72
C THR A 228 24.36 13.33 -36.92
N GLY A 229 23.73 12.25 -37.36
CA GLY A 229 24.24 11.32 -38.36
C GLY A 229 25.27 10.32 -37.83
N GLU A 230 25.70 10.45 -36.56
CA GLU A 230 26.69 9.58 -35.94
C GLU A 230 26.12 8.16 -35.72
N VAL A 231 26.92 7.15 -36.04
CA VAL A 231 26.62 5.74 -35.79
C VAL A 231 27.50 5.29 -34.63
N VAL A 232 26.86 5.03 -33.48
CA VAL A 232 27.54 4.65 -32.23
C VAL A 232 26.82 3.43 -31.63
N SER A 233 27.58 2.52 -31.00
CA SER A 233 26.99 1.43 -30.23
C SER A 233 26.41 1.93 -28.89
N ALA A 234 25.48 1.19 -28.29
CA ALA A 234 24.94 1.54 -26.98
C ALA A 234 26.02 1.52 -25.89
N GLU A 235 26.98 0.60 -25.96
CA GLU A 235 28.10 0.49 -25.01
C GLU A 235 29.08 1.67 -25.17
N ASP A 236 29.41 2.07 -26.40
CA ASP A 236 30.29 3.21 -26.63
C ASP A 236 29.62 4.56 -26.33
N LEU A 237 28.28 4.63 -26.43
CA LEU A 237 27.54 5.85 -26.14
C LEU A 237 27.35 6.07 -24.64
N GLY A 238 27.01 5.02 -23.90
CA GLY A 238 26.65 5.14 -22.48
C GLY A 238 26.68 3.82 -21.73
N GLY A 239 27.63 2.97 -22.03
CA GLY A 239 27.88 1.72 -21.30
C GLY A 239 28.69 1.88 -20.04
N GLY A 240 28.96 0.77 -19.37
CA GLY A 240 29.60 0.74 -18.06
C GLY A 240 30.99 1.34 -18.04
N ASP A 241 31.84 1.02 -19.02
CA ASP A 241 33.21 1.55 -19.09
C ASP A 241 33.22 3.06 -19.35
N VAL A 242 32.33 3.57 -20.18
CA VAL A 242 32.18 5.01 -20.45
C VAL A 242 31.80 5.76 -19.18
N HIS A 243 30.80 5.28 -18.43
CA HIS A 243 30.28 6.02 -17.30
C HIS A 243 31.12 5.90 -16.03
N THR A 244 31.88 4.83 -15.87
CA THR A 244 32.78 4.69 -14.70
C THR A 244 34.18 5.30 -14.91
N ARG A 245 34.60 5.51 -16.17
CA ARG A 245 35.95 5.96 -16.49
C ARG A 245 36.01 7.35 -17.14
N LEU A 246 35.06 7.68 -18.03
CA LEU A 246 35.14 8.92 -18.81
C LEU A 246 34.19 10.00 -18.29
N SER A 247 32.89 9.67 -18.11
CA SER A 247 31.88 10.67 -17.74
C SER A 247 31.70 10.82 -16.23
N GLY A 248 32.01 9.80 -15.44
CA GLY A 248 31.79 9.79 -13.99
C GLY A 248 30.34 9.74 -13.55
N VAL A 249 29.42 9.32 -14.43
CA VAL A 249 27.99 9.17 -14.09
C VAL A 249 27.73 7.97 -13.19
N ALA A 250 28.55 6.93 -13.28
CA ALA A 250 28.50 5.77 -12.41
C ALA A 250 29.79 5.63 -11.60
N ASP A 251 29.67 5.24 -10.32
CA ASP A 251 30.78 5.13 -9.39
C ASP A 251 31.44 3.75 -9.43
N HIS A 252 30.67 2.71 -9.71
CA HIS A 252 31.13 1.34 -9.65
C HIS A 252 30.77 0.54 -10.91
N LEU A 253 31.76 -0.19 -11.43
CA LEU A 253 31.58 -1.11 -12.55
C LEU A 253 31.43 -2.55 -12.00
N ALA A 254 30.33 -3.19 -12.31
CA ALA A 254 30.07 -4.59 -11.97
C ALA A 254 30.18 -5.49 -13.19
N GLU A 255 30.67 -6.71 -13.03
CA GLU A 255 30.85 -7.68 -14.12
C GLU A 255 29.56 -8.38 -14.54
N ASN A 256 28.59 -8.50 -13.60
CA ASN A 256 27.29 -9.14 -13.81
C ASN A 256 26.32 -8.72 -12.71
N ASP A 257 25.05 -9.19 -12.81
CA ASP A 257 24.00 -8.90 -11.83
C ASP A 257 24.40 -9.25 -10.39
N MET A 258 24.99 -10.45 -10.16
CA MET A 258 25.40 -10.89 -8.81
C MET A 258 26.47 -9.97 -8.21
N HIS A 259 27.48 -9.57 -9.01
CA HIS A 259 28.50 -8.63 -8.56
C HIS A 259 27.92 -7.26 -8.24
N ALA A 260 26.98 -6.76 -9.08
CA ALA A 260 26.31 -5.49 -8.85
C ALA A 260 25.51 -5.49 -7.53
N LEU A 261 24.78 -6.55 -7.24
CA LEU A 261 24.05 -6.71 -5.98
C LEU A 261 24.99 -6.79 -4.77
N SER A 262 26.16 -7.42 -4.93
CA SER A 262 27.18 -7.46 -3.88
C SER A 262 27.74 -6.06 -3.58
N ILE A 263 28.00 -5.24 -4.61
CA ILE A 263 28.44 -3.85 -4.45
C ILE A 263 27.34 -3.02 -3.77
N ALA A 264 26.06 -3.17 -4.18
CA ALA A 264 24.95 -2.48 -3.55
C ALA A 264 24.81 -2.84 -2.06
N ARG A 265 24.96 -4.11 -1.71
CA ARG A 265 24.99 -4.56 -0.30
C ARG A 265 26.15 -3.93 0.48
N GLN A 266 27.31 -3.74 -0.16
CA GLN A 266 28.44 -3.05 0.46
C GLN A 266 28.18 -1.56 0.64
N ALA A 267 27.58 -0.87 -0.35
CA ALA A 267 27.17 0.51 -0.24
C ALA A 267 26.22 0.72 0.96
N VAL A 268 25.19 -0.14 1.09
CA VAL A 268 24.28 -0.11 2.26
C VAL A 268 25.01 -0.30 3.58
N ARG A 269 26.00 -1.20 3.64
CA ARG A 269 26.81 -1.42 4.86
C ARG A 269 27.58 -0.18 5.28
N ASN A 270 27.98 0.64 4.33
CA ASN A 270 28.75 1.88 4.55
C ASN A 270 27.87 3.06 5.00
N LEU A 271 26.53 2.96 4.93
CA LEU A 271 25.62 4.06 5.29
C LEU A 271 25.66 4.45 6.78
N ASN A 272 26.20 3.59 7.65
CA ASN A 272 26.15 3.78 9.12
C ASN A 272 24.71 4.03 9.63
N ALA A 273 23.71 3.44 8.96
CA ALA A 273 22.30 3.61 9.28
C ALA A 273 21.95 2.93 10.60
N ARG A 274 21.13 3.61 11.42
CA ARG A 274 20.63 3.09 12.71
C ARG A 274 19.16 3.42 12.85
N LYS A 275 18.39 2.46 13.39
CA LYS A 275 16.99 2.72 13.75
C LYS A 275 16.90 3.72 14.90
N GLN A 276 15.94 4.64 14.80
CA GLN A 276 15.64 5.62 15.84
C GLN A 276 14.47 5.14 16.69
N VAL A 277 14.74 4.18 17.59
CA VAL A 277 13.70 3.57 18.41
C VAL A 277 13.37 4.49 19.59
N GLU A 278 12.24 5.21 19.50
CA GLU A 278 11.73 6.09 20.55
C GLU A 278 10.63 5.44 21.41
N VAL A 279 10.28 4.17 21.13
CA VAL A 279 9.23 3.45 21.85
C VAL A 279 9.82 2.36 22.75
N SER A 280 9.13 2.03 23.85
CA SER A 280 9.53 0.94 24.74
C SER A 280 9.22 -0.41 24.09
N LEU A 281 10.26 -1.18 23.75
CA LEU A 281 10.13 -2.53 23.23
C LEU A 281 10.12 -3.57 24.35
N THR A 282 9.38 -4.66 24.12
CA THR A 282 9.40 -5.86 24.98
C THR A 282 9.67 -7.09 24.14
N PRO A 283 10.08 -8.23 24.70
CA PRO A 283 10.13 -9.48 23.97
C PRO A 283 8.75 -9.80 23.36
N PRO A 284 8.69 -10.16 22.07
CA PRO A 284 7.43 -10.50 21.42
C PRO A 284 6.80 -11.73 22.04
N GLN A 285 5.47 -11.75 22.13
CA GLN A 285 4.69 -12.89 22.60
C GLN A 285 3.64 -13.26 21.55
N PRO A 286 3.46 -14.54 21.20
CA PRO A 286 2.40 -14.93 20.28
C PRO A 286 1.03 -14.63 20.91
N PRO A 287 -0.02 -14.37 20.08
CA PRO A 287 -1.40 -14.38 20.55
C PRO A 287 -1.76 -15.73 21.17
N ARG A 288 -2.69 -15.74 22.12
CA ARG A 288 -3.21 -17.00 22.69
C ARG A 288 -4.19 -17.73 21.78
N LEU A 289 -4.71 -17.03 20.78
CA LEU A 289 -5.68 -17.53 19.81
C LEU A 289 -5.01 -17.66 18.44
N ASP A 290 -5.41 -18.69 17.70
CA ASP A 290 -4.83 -18.99 16.39
C ASP A 290 -5.24 -17.93 15.35
N ALA A 291 -4.28 -17.40 14.62
CA ALA A 291 -4.51 -16.46 13.51
C ALA A 291 -5.40 -17.05 12.40
N GLN A 292 -5.37 -18.35 12.17
CA GLN A 292 -6.24 -19.03 11.19
C GLN A 292 -7.73 -18.93 11.54
N GLU A 293 -8.07 -18.71 12.80
CA GLU A 293 -9.46 -18.47 13.22
C GLU A 293 -10.01 -17.13 12.71
N LEU A 294 -9.16 -16.19 12.30
CA LEU A 294 -9.59 -14.92 11.68
C LEU A 294 -10.51 -15.15 10.46
N TYR A 295 -10.35 -16.28 9.79
CA TYR A 295 -11.21 -16.61 8.65
C TYR A 295 -12.68 -16.80 9.03
N GLY A 296 -12.98 -17.23 10.25
CA GLY A 296 -14.35 -17.47 10.72
C GLY A 296 -14.98 -16.31 11.48
N VAL A 297 -14.21 -15.26 11.82
CA VAL A 297 -14.70 -14.16 12.65
C VAL A 297 -15.72 -13.29 11.92
N ILE A 298 -15.47 -12.97 10.64
CA ILE A 298 -16.34 -12.07 9.88
C ILE A 298 -17.45 -12.88 9.18
N PRO A 299 -18.74 -12.56 9.46
CA PRO A 299 -19.84 -13.22 8.79
C PRO A 299 -19.86 -12.95 7.28
N VAL A 300 -20.22 -13.97 6.50
CA VAL A 300 -20.49 -13.84 5.05
C VAL A 300 -21.63 -12.84 4.81
N ASP A 301 -22.67 -12.89 5.62
CA ASP A 301 -23.74 -11.88 5.61
C ASP A 301 -23.24 -10.63 6.34
N THR A 302 -22.90 -9.61 5.59
CA THR A 302 -22.37 -8.33 6.10
C THR A 302 -23.33 -7.55 7.00
N ARG A 303 -24.61 -7.95 7.06
CA ARG A 303 -25.62 -7.39 7.99
C ARG A 303 -25.50 -7.96 9.39
N LYS A 304 -24.84 -9.10 9.55
CA LYS A 304 -24.61 -9.71 10.86
C LYS A 304 -23.46 -9.02 11.57
N PRO A 305 -23.66 -8.52 12.79
CA PRO A 305 -22.58 -7.93 13.57
C PRO A 305 -21.61 -9.00 14.07
N PHE A 306 -20.37 -8.59 14.29
CA PHE A 306 -19.35 -9.35 15.01
C PHE A 306 -18.63 -8.44 15.99
N ASP A 307 -18.03 -8.99 17.04
CA ASP A 307 -17.22 -8.21 17.99
C ASP A 307 -15.78 -8.11 17.48
N VAL A 308 -15.32 -6.88 17.20
CA VAL A 308 -13.97 -6.64 16.69
C VAL A 308 -12.86 -7.03 17.66
N ARG A 309 -13.18 -7.23 18.96
CA ARG A 309 -12.22 -7.74 19.94
C ARG A 309 -11.75 -9.15 19.62
N GLU A 310 -12.57 -9.93 18.89
CA GLU A 310 -12.17 -11.25 18.38
C GLU A 310 -11.01 -11.15 17.38
N ILE A 311 -10.98 -10.08 16.57
CA ILE A 311 -9.84 -9.83 15.67
C ILE A 311 -8.64 -9.35 16.48
N ILE A 312 -8.82 -8.38 17.38
CA ILE A 312 -7.74 -7.83 18.22
C ILE A 312 -7.05 -8.96 18.98
N ALA A 313 -7.81 -9.88 19.59
CA ALA A 313 -7.28 -11.00 20.36
C ALA A 313 -6.35 -11.94 19.57
N ARG A 314 -6.48 -11.99 18.23
CA ARG A 314 -5.69 -12.85 17.34
C ARG A 314 -4.50 -12.15 16.69
N ILE A 315 -4.32 -10.86 16.97
CA ILE A 315 -3.21 -10.07 16.39
C ILE A 315 -2.27 -9.47 17.43
N VAL A 316 -2.72 -9.28 18.69
CA VAL A 316 -1.92 -8.64 19.73
C VAL A 316 -1.17 -9.66 20.60
N ASP A 317 -0.06 -9.22 21.15
CA ASP A 317 0.79 -10.04 22.03
C ASP A 317 0.00 -10.58 23.23
N ASP A 318 0.13 -11.91 23.47
CA ASP A 318 -0.53 -12.63 24.56
C ASP A 318 -2.06 -12.40 24.66
N SER A 319 -2.67 -11.93 23.57
CA SER A 319 -4.09 -11.49 23.49
C SER A 319 -4.44 -10.43 24.56
N VAL A 320 -3.47 -9.65 25.00
CA VAL A 320 -3.62 -8.62 26.03
C VAL A 320 -4.02 -7.29 25.40
N PHE A 321 -5.12 -6.74 25.91
CA PHE A 321 -5.67 -5.47 25.42
C PHE A 321 -6.19 -4.62 26.60
N ASP A 322 -5.67 -3.40 26.72
CA ASP A 322 -6.11 -2.43 27.74
C ASP A 322 -7.12 -1.47 27.12
N GLU A 323 -8.40 -1.83 27.23
CA GLU A 323 -9.49 -1.10 26.58
C GLU A 323 -9.78 0.24 27.26
N PHE A 324 -9.65 1.31 26.49
CA PHE A 324 -9.94 2.67 26.90
C PHE A 324 -11.44 2.98 26.81
N LYS A 325 -12.04 3.51 27.88
CA LYS A 325 -13.47 3.87 27.94
C LYS A 325 -14.39 2.75 27.43
N ALA A 326 -14.22 1.53 27.90
CA ALA A 326 -14.97 0.35 27.47
C ALA A 326 -16.49 0.50 27.56
N ARG A 327 -17.01 1.35 28.49
CA ARG A 327 -18.45 1.58 28.72
C ARG A 327 -19.02 2.80 27.99
N TYR A 328 -18.19 3.58 27.28
CA TYR A 328 -18.59 4.80 26.56
C TYR A 328 -18.27 4.67 25.08
N GLY A 329 -19.18 5.09 24.21
CA GLY A 329 -19.00 5.00 22.76
C GLY A 329 -18.66 3.58 22.31
N THR A 330 -19.50 2.60 22.68
CA THR A 330 -19.22 1.15 22.57
C THR A 330 -19.13 0.64 21.13
N THR A 331 -19.58 1.44 20.15
CA THR A 331 -19.46 1.11 18.72
C THR A 331 -18.08 1.44 18.14
N LEU A 332 -17.17 2.02 18.95
CA LEU A 332 -15.77 2.16 18.67
C LEU A 332 -14.95 1.56 19.84
N VAL A 333 -14.10 0.60 19.55
CA VAL A 333 -13.19 -0.01 20.51
C VAL A 333 -11.84 0.70 20.39
N CYS A 334 -11.34 1.25 21.49
CA CYS A 334 -10.03 1.88 21.56
C CYS A 334 -9.24 1.26 22.73
N GLY A 335 -7.94 1.04 22.55
CA GLY A 335 -7.14 0.52 23.65
C GLY A 335 -5.67 0.34 23.29
N PHE A 336 -4.85 0.11 24.31
CA PHE A 336 -3.42 -0.13 24.18
C PHE A 336 -3.11 -1.63 24.12
N ALA A 337 -2.17 -1.99 23.26
CA ALA A 337 -1.68 -3.36 23.11
C ALA A 337 -0.22 -3.36 22.65
N ARG A 338 0.29 -4.55 22.34
CA ARG A 338 1.57 -4.74 21.65
C ARG A 338 1.41 -5.67 20.46
N VAL A 339 2.22 -5.43 19.43
CA VAL A 339 2.35 -6.31 18.27
C VAL A 339 3.84 -6.56 18.09
N GLU A 340 4.28 -7.82 18.21
CA GLU A 340 5.69 -8.20 18.17
C GLU A 340 6.56 -7.36 19.12
N GLY A 341 6.10 -7.15 20.36
CA GLY A 341 6.77 -6.38 21.38
C GLY A 341 6.68 -4.85 21.23
N MET A 342 6.17 -4.34 20.12
CA MET A 342 6.03 -2.90 19.82
C MET A 342 4.70 -2.38 20.34
N PRO A 343 4.66 -1.25 21.08
CA PRO A 343 3.42 -0.68 21.60
C PRO A 343 2.58 -0.08 20.48
N VAL A 344 1.26 -0.28 20.56
CA VAL A 344 0.28 0.25 19.62
C VAL A 344 -0.97 0.74 20.34
N GLY A 345 -1.59 1.80 19.83
CA GLY A 345 -2.96 2.21 20.13
C GLY A 345 -3.89 1.70 19.02
N ILE A 346 -4.83 0.83 19.37
CA ILE A 346 -5.78 0.27 18.40
C ILE A 346 -7.09 1.05 18.46
N ILE A 347 -7.62 1.40 17.29
CA ILE A 347 -8.94 2.01 17.09
C ILE A 347 -9.69 1.12 16.10
N ALA A 348 -10.77 0.52 16.55
CA ALA A 348 -11.47 -0.50 15.78
C ALA A 348 -12.99 -0.25 15.76
N ASN A 349 -13.60 -0.34 14.59
CA ASN A 349 -15.05 -0.24 14.47
C ASN A 349 -15.76 -1.48 15.03
N ASN A 350 -16.77 -1.23 15.84
CA ASN A 350 -17.67 -2.25 16.39
C ASN A 350 -19.14 -1.87 16.11
N GLY A 351 -19.37 -1.15 15.02
CA GLY A 351 -20.66 -0.64 14.58
C GLY A 351 -20.59 0.75 13.96
N ILE A 352 -21.73 1.41 13.85
CA ILE A 352 -21.87 2.76 13.30
C ILE A 352 -21.22 3.78 14.26
N LEU A 353 -20.62 4.84 13.73
CA LEU A 353 -20.05 5.92 14.53
C LEU A 353 -21.14 6.89 15.01
N PHE A 354 -21.28 7.01 16.32
CA PHE A 354 -22.07 8.02 17.01
C PHE A 354 -21.18 9.17 17.51
N SER A 355 -21.79 10.25 18.00
CA SER A 355 -21.07 11.41 18.59
C SER A 355 -20.10 10.98 19.69
N GLU A 356 -20.56 10.15 20.64
CA GLU A 356 -19.74 9.64 21.73
C GLU A 356 -18.59 8.75 21.26
N SER A 357 -18.81 7.96 20.20
CA SER A 357 -17.74 7.15 19.59
C SER A 357 -16.67 8.02 18.95
N ALA A 358 -17.07 9.08 18.24
CA ALA A 358 -16.15 10.04 17.64
C ALA A 358 -15.34 10.81 18.69
N LEU A 359 -16.00 11.25 19.78
CA LEU A 359 -15.32 11.93 20.90
C LEU A 359 -14.34 10.99 21.62
N LYS A 360 -14.69 9.72 21.83
CA LYS A 360 -13.80 8.70 22.37
C LYS A 360 -12.57 8.50 21.48
N GLY A 361 -12.79 8.38 20.17
CA GLY A 361 -11.72 8.21 19.19
C GLY A 361 -10.77 9.40 19.16
N ALA A 362 -11.29 10.63 19.13
CA ALA A 362 -10.48 11.85 19.18
C ALA A 362 -9.58 11.89 20.43
N HIS A 363 -10.17 11.69 21.61
CA HIS A 363 -9.44 11.69 22.87
C HIS A 363 -8.35 10.59 22.91
N PHE A 364 -8.66 9.39 22.40
CA PHE A 364 -7.69 8.29 22.39
C PHE A 364 -6.51 8.57 21.44
N ILE A 365 -6.77 9.19 20.28
CA ILE A 365 -5.73 9.62 19.34
C ILE A 365 -4.81 10.65 20.02
N GLU A 366 -5.37 11.64 20.73
CA GLU A 366 -4.58 12.64 21.46
C GLU A 366 -3.67 11.99 22.51
N LEU A 367 -4.19 11.01 23.27
CA LEU A 367 -3.37 10.25 24.24
C LEU A 367 -2.23 9.48 23.57
N CYS A 368 -2.48 8.82 22.43
CA CYS A 368 -1.46 8.10 21.70
C CYS A 368 -0.38 9.06 21.16
N CYS A 369 -0.80 10.20 20.62
CA CYS A 369 0.12 11.22 20.11
C CYS A 369 1.02 11.79 21.22
N GLN A 370 0.45 12.12 22.37
CA GLN A 370 1.21 12.62 23.53
C GLN A 370 2.24 11.60 24.04
N ARG A 371 1.90 10.31 23.95
CA ARG A 371 2.74 9.18 24.37
C ARG A 371 3.65 8.63 23.29
N LYS A 372 3.62 9.21 22.09
CA LYS A 372 4.35 8.74 20.89
C LYS A 372 4.08 7.26 20.55
N VAL A 373 2.84 6.80 20.77
CA VAL A 373 2.41 5.43 20.48
C VAL A 373 1.82 5.37 19.07
N PRO A 374 2.32 4.50 18.17
CA PRO A 374 1.75 4.30 16.84
C PRO A 374 0.28 3.87 16.88
N LEU A 375 -0.50 4.29 15.90
CA LEU A 375 -1.94 4.02 15.81
C LEU A 375 -2.23 2.93 14.77
N VAL A 376 -3.09 1.98 15.13
CA VAL A 376 -3.61 0.94 14.24
C VAL A 376 -5.13 1.10 14.13
N PHE A 377 -5.62 1.29 12.91
CA PHE A 377 -7.05 1.40 12.60
C PHE A 377 -7.55 0.11 11.97
N LEU A 378 -8.52 -0.54 12.60
CA LEU A 378 -9.23 -1.69 12.04
C LEU A 378 -10.59 -1.19 11.52
N GLN A 379 -10.69 -1.02 10.21
CA GLN A 379 -11.86 -0.43 9.56
C GLN A 379 -12.92 -1.48 9.21
N ASN A 380 -14.10 -1.33 9.80
CA ASN A 380 -15.35 -1.92 9.35
C ASN A 380 -16.45 -0.90 9.59
N ILE A 381 -16.52 0.13 8.74
CA ILE A 381 -17.39 1.29 8.96
C ILE A 381 -18.40 1.47 7.85
N THR A 382 -19.66 1.60 8.23
CA THR A 382 -20.78 1.91 7.33
C THR A 382 -21.07 3.41 7.24
N GLY A 383 -20.51 4.22 8.15
CA GLY A 383 -20.67 5.68 8.19
C GLY A 383 -20.89 6.21 9.61
N PHE A 384 -21.05 7.53 9.69
CA PHE A 384 -21.59 8.18 10.87
C PHE A 384 -23.12 8.01 10.90
N MET A 385 -23.71 7.98 12.09
CA MET A 385 -25.14 7.89 12.25
C MET A 385 -25.83 9.12 11.63
N VAL A 386 -26.93 8.89 10.91
CA VAL A 386 -27.71 9.93 10.24
C VAL A 386 -29.09 10.07 10.86
N GLY A 387 -29.73 11.22 10.69
CA GLY A 387 -31.08 11.48 11.14
C GLY A 387 -31.18 12.74 11.98
N ARG A 388 -32.39 13.34 11.99
CA ARG A 388 -32.66 14.66 12.62
C ARG A 388 -32.13 14.77 14.06
N LYS A 389 -32.30 13.72 14.86
CA LYS A 389 -31.82 13.70 16.25
C LYS A 389 -30.30 13.91 16.30
N TYR A 390 -29.55 13.13 15.55
CA TYR A 390 -28.08 13.13 15.57
C TYR A 390 -27.49 14.40 14.97
N GLU A 391 -28.11 14.92 13.90
CA GLU A 391 -27.71 16.21 13.32
C GLU A 391 -27.90 17.36 14.32
N ASN A 392 -29.05 17.41 15.00
CA ASN A 392 -29.37 18.41 16.01
C ASN A 392 -28.45 18.29 17.26
N GLU A 393 -28.01 17.09 17.61
CA GLU A 393 -27.06 16.82 18.69
C GLU A 393 -25.59 17.08 18.29
N GLY A 394 -25.33 17.45 17.02
CA GLY A 394 -24.03 17.89 16.53
C GLY A 394 -23.11 16.76 16.10
N ILE A 395 -23.62 15.70 15.47
CA ILE A 395 -22.82 14.59 14.93
C ILE A 395 -21.74 15.07 13.96
N ALA A 396 -22.04 16.07 13.10
CA ALA A 396 -21.08 16.64 12.18
C ALA A 396 -19.90 17.30 12.91
N ARG A 397 -20.17 18.09 13.97
CA ARG A 397 -19.14 18.72 14.81
C ARG A 397 -18.29 17.68 15.53
N ASN A 398 -18.92 16.68 16.15
CA ASN A 398 -18.23 15.65 16.94
C ASN A 398 -17.45 14.68 16.03
N GLY A 399 -18.01 14.33 14.87
CA GLY A 399 -17.30 13.57 13.84
C GLY A 399 -16.08 14.32 13.30
N ALA A 400 -16.21 15.63 13.06
CA ALA A 400 -15.10 16.47 12.61
C ALA A 400 -13.94 16.50 13.61
N LYS A 401 -14.18 16.40 14.92
CA LYS A 401 -13.11 16.31 15.92
C LYS A 401 -12.26 15.06 15.73
N MET A 402 -12.89 13.91 15.51
CA MET A 402 -12.16 12.66 15.24
C MET A 402 -11.38 12.76 13.93
N VAL A 403 -12.01 13.26 12.86
CA VAL A 403 -11.35 13.47 11.56
C VAL A 403 -10.15 14.41 11.68
N THR A 404 -10.29 15.52 12.45
CA THR A 404 -9.18 16.45 12.72
C THR A 404 -8.06 15.78 13.50
N ALA A 405 -8.38 15.01 14.54
CA ALA A 405 -7.39 14.26 15.32
C ALA A 405 -6.60 13.27 14.45
N VAL A 406 -7.29 12.51 13.58
CA VAL A 406 -6.65 11.59 12.62
C VAL A 406 -5.74 12.33 11.65
N ALA A 407 -6.22 13.45 11.09
CA ALA A 407 -5.48 14.23 10.10
C ALA A 407 -4.19 14.84 10.67
N THR A 408 -4.24 15.32 11.90
CA THR A 408 -3.14 16.04 12.55
C THR A 408 -2.22 15.15 13.38
N ALA A 409 -2.58 13.88 13.62
CA ALA A 409 -1.73 12.92 14.32
C ALA A 409 -0.41 12.70 13.60
N SER A 410 0.72 12.94 14.27
CA SER A 410 2.09 12.80 13.74
C SER A 410 2.68 11.42 13.99
N VAL A 411 2.11 10.63 14.91
CA VAL A 411 2.56 9.25 15.16
C VAL A 411 2.32 8.38 13.90
N PRO A 412 3.11 7.33 13.69
CA PRO A 412 2.84 6.37 12.61
C PRO A 412 1.42 5.82 12.69
N LYS A 413 0.71 5.84 11.56
CA LYS A 413 -0.67 5.34 11.43
C LYS A 413 -0.70 4.18 10.47
N PHE A 414 -1.39 3.10 10.83
CA PHE A 414 -1.57 1.89 10.03
C PHE A 414 -3.06 1.59 9.92
N THR A 415 -3.53 1.30 8.73
CA THR A 415 -4.95 1.01 8.51
C THR A 415 -5.12 -0.36 7.87
N ILE A 416 -6.05 -1.14 8.40
CA ILE A 416 -6.50 -2.39 7.79
C ILE A 416 -8.01 -2.31 7.60
N ILE A 417 -8.44 -2.37 6.35
CA ILE A 417 -9.86 -2.46 6.01
C ILE A 417 -10.26 -3.93 6.10
N ILE A 418 -10.90 -4.30 7.20
CA ILE A 418 -11.30 -5.68 7.52
C ILE A 418 -12.70 -6.03 7.00
N GLY A 419 -13.47 -5.01 6.56
CA GLY A 419 -14.83 -5.14 6.06
C GLY A 419 -15.24 -3.92 5.26
N GLY A 420 -16.31 -3.24 5.64
CA GLY A 420 -16.77 -2.04 4.96
C GLY A 420 -15.90 -0.80 5.24
N SER A 421 -15.76 0.06 4.23
CA SER A 421 -15.12 1.38 4.36
C SER A 421 -15.94 2.39 3.55
N PHE A 422 -16.94 3.01 4.18
CA PHE A 422 -17.93 3.81 3.48
C PHE A 422 -17.99 5.25 3.99
N GLY A 423 -18.11 6.20 3.03
CA GLY A 423 -18.36 7.60 3.26
C GLY A 423 -17.33 8.29 4.17
N ALA A 424 -17.78 9.29 4.93
CA ALA A 424 -16.92 10.04 5.85
C ALA A 424 -16.38 9.21 7.03
N GLY A 425 -16.94 8.03 7.29
CA GLY A 425 -16.39 7.06 8.22
C GLY A 425 -14.99 6.62 7.86
N ASN A 426 -14.69 6.49 6.55
CA ASN A 426 -13.34 6.24 6.04
C ASN A 426 -12.34 7.31 6.54
N TYR A 427 -12.73 8.57 6.59
CA TYR A 427 -11.89 9.68 7.03
C TYR A 427 -11.56 9.60 8.53
N GLY A 428 -12.58 9.36 9.36
CA GLY A 428 -12.42 9.19 10.81
C GLY A 428 -11.60 7.95 11.19
N MET A 429 -11.53 6.95 10.30
CA MET A 429 -10.78 5.71 10.48
C MET A 429 -9.48 5.65 9.68
N CYS A 430 -8.89 6.81 9.35
CA CYS A 430 -7.61 6.93 8.67
C CYS A 430 -7.56 6.22 7.30
N GLY A 431 -8.49 6.55 6.39
CA GLY A 431 -8.44 6.09 5.01
C GLY A 431 -7.23 6.66 4.24
N ARG A 432 -7.08 6.28 2.98
CA ARG A 432 -5.91 6.60 2.15
C ARG A 432 -5.55 8.08 2.12
N ALA A 433 -6.55 8.97 2.04
CA ALA A 433 -6.37 10.42 2.00
C ALA A 433 -5.81 11.02 3.31
N TYR A 434 -5.80 10.26 4.41
CA TYR A 434 -5.30 10.68 5.73
C TYR A 434 -3.87 10.19 5.99
N SER A 435 -3.17 9.82 4.93
CA SER A 435 -1.75 9.49 4.92
C SER A 435 -1.31 8.47 5.97
N PRO A 436 -1.96 7.28 6.05
CA PRO A 436 -1.39 6.20 6.83
C PRO A 436 -0.03 5.81 6.26
N ARG A 437 0.90 5.38 7.14
CA ARG A 437 2.18 4.79 6.70
C ARG A 437 1.94 3.63 5.75
N PHE A 438 0.95 2.79 6.09
CA PHE A 438 0.44 1.71 5.26
C PHE A 438 -1.07 1.58 5.43
N LEU A 439 -1.71 1.18 4.34
CA LEU A 439 -3.10 0.78 4.32
C LEU A 439 -3.24 -0.54 3.55
N TRP A 440 -3.80 -1.54 4.21
CA TRP A 440 -4.08 -2.84 3.60
C TRP A 440 -5.57 -3.15 3.63
N MET A 441 -5.99 -4.03 2.75
CA MET A 441 -7.36 -4.54 2.69
C MET A 441 -7.39 -6.05 2.87
N TRP A 442 -8.42 -6.56 3.54
CA TRP A 442 -8.74 -7.99 3.49
C TRP A 442 -9.52 -8.30 2.20
N PRO A 443 -9.52 -9.56 1.71
CA PRO A 443 -10.15 -9.90 0.43
C PRO A 443 -11.69 -9.79 0.43
N ASN A 444 -12.33 -9.77 1.60
CA ASN A 444 -13.76 -9.52 1.77
C ASN A 444 -14.13 -8.04 1.88
N ALA A 445 -13.16 -7.13 1.93
CA ALA A 445 -13.39 -5.70 2.15
C ALA A 445 -14.17 -5.05 0.99
N ARG A 446 -14.86 -3.94 1.30
CA ARG A 446 -15.53 -3.10 0.30
C ARG A 446 -15.28 -1.64 0.62
N ILE A 447 -15.02 -0.83 -0.42
CA ILE A 447 -14.77 0.61 -0.27
C ILE A 447 -15.57 1.40 -1.31
N SER A 448 -16.37 2.38 -0.84
CA SER A 448 -17.08 3.33 -1.70
C SER A 448 -17.65 4.48 -0.88
N VAL A 449 -18.33 5.43 -1.55
CA VAL A 449 -19.02 6.54 -0.88
C VAL A 449 -20.12 6.04 0.07
N MET A 450 -20.82 4.98 -0.31
CA MET A 450 -21.86 4.29 0.49
C MET A 450 -22.07 2.87 -0.05
N GLY A 451 -22.74 2.02 0.68
CA GLY A 451 -23.10 0.68 0.19
C GLY A 451 -23.95 0.73 -1.07
N GLY A 452 -23.77 -0.24 -1.99
CA GLY A 452 -24.46 -0.25 -3.29
C GLY A 452 -25.97 -0.26 -3.20
N ASP A 453 -26.55 -1.00 -2.25
CA ASP A 453 -28.00 -0.99 -1.98
C ASP A 453 -28.50 0.38 -1.51
N GLN A 454 -27.74 1.05 -0.64
CA GLN A 454 -28.06 2.38 -0.16
C GLN A 454 -27.98 3.41 -1.29
N ALA A 455 -26.95 3.36 -2.12
CA ALA A 455 -26.78 4.24 -3.27
C ALA A 455 -27.94 4.07 -4.27
N ALA A 456 -28.28 2.83 -4.59
CA ALA A 456 -29.40 2.51 -5.46
C ALA A 456 -30.73 3.01 -4.91
N ALA A 457 -30.97 2.86 -3.59
CA ALA A 457 -32.17 3.34 -2.93
C ALA A 457 -32.28 4.87 -2.94
N VAL A 458 -31.18 5.58 -2.61
CA VAL A 458 -31.16 7.06 -2.64
C VAL A 458 -31.46 7.60 -4.03
N LEU A 459 -30.78 7.08 -5.06
CA LEU A 459 -31.00 7.51 -6.45
C LEU A 459 -32.41 7.17 -6.96
N ALA A 460 -32.94 6.02 -6.57
CA ALA A 460 -34.32 5.63 -6.90
C ALA A 460 -35.34 6.56 -6.23
N THR A 461 -35.12 6.94 -4.97
CA THR A 461 -36.02 7.90 -4.26
C THR A 461 -36.06 9.25 -4.99
N VAL A 462 -34.89 9.82 -5.31
CA VAL A 462 -34.82 11.10 -6.05
C VAL A 462 -35.54 11.00 -7.40
N ARG A 463 -35.35 9.88 -8.12
CA ARG A 463 -36.01 9.66 -9.42
C ARG A 463 -37.53 9.48 -9.27
N ARG A 464 -37.98 8.71 -8.26
CA ARG A 464 -39.40 8.50 -7.96
C ARG A 464 -40.08 9.82 -7.65
N ASP A 465 -39.53 10.64 -6.75
CA ASP A 465 -40.07 11.96 -6.40
C ASP A 465 -40.22 12.83 -7.64
N GLY A 466 -39.27 12.79 -8.56
CA GLY A 466 -39.33 13.52 -9.83
C GLY A 466 -40.40 13.00 -10.81
N ILE A 467 -40.72 11.71 -10.81
CA ILE A 467 -41.78 11.09 -11.62
C ILE A 467 -43.15 11.44 -11.04
N GLU A 468 -43.33 11.28 -9.73
CA GLU A 468 -44.57 11.58 -9.01
C GLU A 468 -44.93 13.06 -9.07
N ALA A 469 -43.93 13.94 -9.01
CA ALA A 469 -44.13 15.41 -9.19
C ALA A 469 -44.70 15.78 -10.57
N ARG A 470 -44.54 14.93 -11.59
CA ARG A 470 -45.14 15.08 -12.92
C ARG A 470 -46.51 14.43 -13.07
N GLY A 471 -46.99 13.74 -12.02
CA GLY A 471 -48.26 13.03 -12.03
C GLY A 471 -48.17 11.61 -12.59
N ASP A 472 -46.97 11.11 -12.88
CA ASP A 472 -46.71 9.76 -13.39
C ASP A 472 -46.49 8.76 -12.24
N ARG A 473 -46.63 7.46 -12.57
CA ARG A 473 -46.30 6.37 -11.64
C ARG A 473 -45.08 5.60 -12.14
N TRP A 474 -44.23 5.20 -11.23
CA TRP A 474 -43.08 4.34 -11.51
C TRP A 474 -43.39 2.92 -11.02
N SER A 475 -43.29 1.91 -11.91
CA SER A 475 -43.55 0.53 -11.54
C SER A 475 -42.40 -0.01 -10.65
N VAL A 476 -42.70 -1.03 -9.87
CA VAL A 476 -41.70 -1.73 -9.03
C VAL A 476 -40.65 -2.39 -9.91
N GLU A 477 -41.07 -2.93 -11.05
CA GLU A 477 -40.20 -3.57 -12.05
C GLU A 477 -39.23 -2.58 -12.67
N ASP A 478 -39.71 -1.40 -13.07
CA ASP A 478 -38.85 -0.33 -13.64
C ASP A 478 -37.88 0.23 -12.57
N GLU A 479 -38.34 0.37 -11.33
CA GLU A 479 -37.48 0.78 -10.23
C GLU A 479 -36.37 -0.22 -9.97
N GLU A 480 -36.67 -1.51 -9.95
CA GLU A 480 -35.65 -2.55 -9.73
C GLU A 480 -34.69 -2.64 -10.94
N ALA A 481 -35.20 -2.50 -12.17
CA ALA A 481 -34.36 -2.39 -13.37
C ALA A 481 -33.41 -1.18 -13.32
N PHE A 482 -33.83 -0.07 -12.72
CA PHE A 482 -33.00 1.11 -12.49
C PHE A 482 -31.93 0.87 -11.42
N LYS A 483 -32.28 0.18 -10.32
CA LYS A 483 -31.36 -0.09 -9.20
C LYS A 483 -30.27 -1.11 -9.53
N ALA A 484 -30.59 -2.11 -10.36
CA ALA A 484 -29.70 -3.23 -10.60
C ALA A 484 -28.32 -2.83 -11.19
N PRO A 485 -28.20 -1.96 -12.23
CA PRO A 485 -26.92 -1.51 -12.73
C PRO A 485 -26.12 -0.70 -11.72
N ILE A 486 -26.79 0.10 -10.87
CA ILE A 486 -26.13 0.88 -9.82
C ILE A 486 -25.49 -0.05 -8.79
N ARG A 487 -26.22 -1.05 -8.29
CA ARG A 487 -25.67 -2.06 -7.37
C ARG A 487 -24.47 -2.77 -7.96
N ARG A 488 -24.55 -3.18 -9.24
CA ARG A 488 -23.44 -3.84 -9.93
C ARG A 488 -22.21 -2.95 -10.01
N GLN A 489 -22.38 -1.70 -10.41
CA GLN A 489 -21.28 -0.72 -10.48
C GLN A 489 -20.60 -0.54 -9.12
N TYR A 490 -21.36 -0.39 -8.04
CA TYR A 490 -20.82 -0.22 -6.70
C TYR A 490 -20.12 -1.49 -6.19
N GLU A 491 -20.63 -2.67 -6.51
CA GLU A 491 -19.98 -3.95 -6.15
C GLU A 491 -18.64 -4.11 -6.89
N GLU A 492 -18.62 -3.83 -8.19
CA GLU A 492 -17.41 -3.91 -9.01
C GLU A 492 -16.35 -2.89 -8.57
N GLN A 493 -16.76 -1.61 -8.41
CA GLN A 493 -15.84 -0.52 -8.05
C GLN A 493 -15.44 -0.53 -6.58
N GLY A 494 -16.25 -1.12 -5.70
CA GLY A 494 -15.95 -1.30 -4.29
C GLY A 494 -15.08 -2.51 -3.98
N HIS A 495 -14.81 -3.37 -4.96
CA HIS A 495 -14.06 -4.61 -4.78
C HIS A 495 -12.58 -4.36 -4.46
N PRO A 496 -11.93 -5.15 -3.57
CA PRO A 496 -10.51 -4.97 -3.23
C PRO A 496 -9.58 -4.98 -4.45
N TYR A 497 -9.85 -5.82 -5.45
CA TYR A 497 -9.01 -5.87 -6.66
C TYR A 497 -9.14 -4.61 -7.51
N PHE A 498 -10.31 -3.98 -7.54
CA PHE A 498 -10.48 -2.69 -8.21
C PHE A 498 -9.69 -1.59 -7.49
N ALA A 499 -9.70 -1.60 -6.16
CA ALA A 499 -8.99 -0.65 -5.31
C ALA A 499 -7.47 -0.83 -5.43
N THR A 500 -6.96 -2.05 -5.23
CA THR A 500 -5.53 -2.35 -5.26
C THR A 500 -4.90 -2.15 -6.63
N ALA A 501 -5.64 -2.47 -7.73
CA ALA A 501 -5.19 -2.17 -9.09
C ALA A 501 -4.89 -0.69 -9.30
N ARG A 502 -5.59 0.21 -8.57
CA ARG A 502 -5.47 1.67 -8.62
C ARG A 502 -4.63 2.26 -7.49
N LEU A 503 -3.99 1.41 -6.68
CA LEU A 503 -3.16 1.84 -5.54
C LEU A 503 -3.93 2.66 -4.49
N TRP A 504 -5.20 2.30 -4.25
CA TRP A 504 -5.95 2.87 -3.12
C TRP A 504 -5.54 2.25 -1.79
N ASP A 505 -4.80 1.15 -1.84
CA ASP A 505 -4.15 0.46 -0.74
C ASP A 505 -2.67 0.14 -1.06
N ASP A 506 -1.98 -0.47 -0.13
CA ASP A 506 -0.62 -0.97 -0.29
C ASP A 506 -0.59 -2.51 -0.50
N GLY A 507 -1.78 -3.11 -0.63
CA GLY A 507 -1.99 -4.50 -0.97
C GLY A 507 -3.21 -5.11 -0.29
N VAL A 508 -3.78 -6.12 -0.93
CA VAL A 508 -4.76 -7.03 -0.32
C VAL A 508 -3.96 -8.12 0.38
N ILE A 509 -4.30 -8.39 1.65
CA ILE A 509 -3.55 -9.34 2.49
C ILE A 509 -4.44 -10.48 2.97
N ASP A 510 -3.83 -11.63 3.21
CA ASP A 510 -4.46 -12.72 3.94
C ASP A 510 -4.78 -12.27 5.38
N PRO A 511 -6.03 -12.41 5.89
CA PRO A 511 -6.36 -12.11 7.27
C PRO A 511 -5.40 -12.73 8.29
N ALA A 512 -4.95 -13.98 8.09
CA ALA A 512 -4.02 -14.65 8.98
C ALA A 512 -2.62 -14.00 9.02
N ASP A 513 -2.22 -13.27 7.97
CA ASP A 513 -0.95 -12.52 7.89
C ASP A 513 -1.01 -11.14 8.54
N THR A 514 -2.16 -10.69 9.03
CA THR A 514 -2.37 -9.33 9.55
C THR A 514 -1.33 -8.92 10.59
N ARG A 515 -1.07 -9.77 11.58
CA ARG A 515 -0.06 -9.51 12.62
C ARG A 515 1.33 -9.33 12.02
N ARG A 516 1.74 -10.22 11.11
CA ARG A 516 3.06 -10.19 10.46
C ARG A 516 3.25 -8.91 9.63
N VAL A 517 2.26 -8.55 8.84
CA VAL A 517 2.30 -7.35 7.99
C VAL A 517 2.36 -6.07 8.82
N LEU A 518 1.54 -5.99 9.89
CA LEU A 518 1.61 -4.90 10.87
C LEU A 518 2.98 -4.80 11.53
N ALA A 519 3.55 -5.92 11.97
CA ALA A 519 4.85 -5.94 12.62
C ALA A 519 5.96 -5.43 11.70
N LEU A 520 5.95 -5.83 10.42
CA LEU A 520 6.91 -5.33 9.43
C LEU A 520 6.76 -3.83 9.19
N GLY A 521 5.52 -3.34 9.05
CA GLY A 521 5.24 -1.92 8.91
C GLY A 521 5.66 -1.10 10.15
N LEU A 522 5.34 -1.58 11.35
CA LEU A 522 5.76 -0.97 12.61
C LEU A 522 7.28 -0.93 12.72
N SER A 523 7.96 -2.05 12.46
CA SER A 523 9.43 -2.12 12.46
C SER A 523 10.05 -1.13 11.48
N ALA A 524 9.50 -0.99 10.28
CA ALA A 524 9.94 -0.01 9.29
C ALA A 524 9.77 1.42 9.81
N SER A 525 8.66 1.73 10.49
CA SER A 525 8.39 3.07 11.01
C SER A 525 9.36 3.50 12.11
N LEU A 526 10.03 2.57 12.77
CA LEU A 526 11.03 2.86 13.80
C LEU A 526 12.39 3.35 13.24
N ASN A 527 12.56 3.43 11.92
CA ASN A 527 13.74 4.08 11.34
C ASN A 527 13.62 5.61 11.30
N ALA A 528 12.40 6.15 11.39
CA ALA A 528 12.15 7.58 11.46
C ALA A 528 11.83 8.04 12.89
N PRO A 529 12.21 9.26 13.29
CA PRO A 529 11.78 9.83 14.56
C PRO A 529 10.26 10.05 14.57
N ILE A 530 9.64 9.96 15.75
CA ILE A 530 8.23 10.30 15.92
C ILE A 530 8.13 11.78 16.30
N PRO A 531 7.68 12.66 15.40
CA PRO A 531 7.59 14.09 15.67
C PRO A 531 6.51 14.40 16.73
N ASP A 532 6.66 15.53 17.41
CA ASP A 532 5.65 16.02 18.33
C ASP A 532 4.38 16.43 17.57
N THR A 533 3.24 15.97 18.03
CA THR A 533 1.96 16.32 17.41
C THR A 533 1.49 17.70 17.87
N ARG A 534 1.06 18.49 16.88
CA ARG A 534 0.35 19.75 17.13
C ARG A 534 -1.05 19.64 16.55
N PHE A 535 -2.04 19.62 17.41
CA PHE A 535 -3.43 19.61 16.98
C PHE A 535 -3.87 21.02 16.57
N GLY A 536 -4.73 21.08 15.56
CA GLY A 536 -5.43 22.31 15.19
C GLY A 536 -6.56 22.65 16.18
N ILE A 537 -7.40 23.60 15.80
CA ILE A 537 -8.55 24.00 16.64
C ILE A 537 -9.67 22.98 16.48
N PHE A 538 -10.09 22.37 17.55
CA PHE A 538 -11.29 21.55 17.63
C PHE A 538 -12.51 22.45 17.86
N ARG A 539 -13.52 22.34 16.99
CA ARG A 539 -14.76 23.08 17.17
C ARG A 539 -15.57 22.48 18.35
N MET A 540 -15.96 23.32 19.32
CA MET A 540 -16.69 22.91 20.53
C MET A 540 -18.21 22.99 20.33
#